data_750fc8616dba42ed337cf3ce3f0ee12c
#
_entry.id   750fc8616dba42ed337cf3ce3f0ee12c
#
_cell.length_a   1.000
_cell.length_b   1.000
_cell.length_c   1.000
_cell.angle_alpha   90.00
_cell.angle_beta   90.00
_cell.angle_gamma   90.00
#
_symmetry.space_group_name_H-M   'P 1'
#
loop_
_entity.id
_entity.type
_entity.pdbx_description
1 polymer ?
#
loop_
_entity_poly.entity_id
_entity_poly.type
_entity_poly.pdbx_seq_one_letter_code
_entity_poly.pdbx_strand_id
1 'polypeptide(L)'
;MEKFANHFGYNRMFAKDQLTLGVHIPIENYQFHAPTMEKQVELVQKAEQYGFTGVWLRDVLLQDPDFGDPATGQIYDMMIYLTYLASKTEKIAFGTSATVLSLRHPLRVAKEIATLDQLFPERIMLGVSSGDRRADFKALGVSHETRGEKFREAFAYLEEILYKNFPSIQSTLGEVNGANLVPKPSKRVPTFITGFSQQNMDWFAEHGDGWMYYPRSPMHQAAAIGQWRELVEDYHPDVFKPFIQPMHLDLSEDPNERPTPIRLGYRTGRKALIELLNIYKSIGVNHLFLALFDGQRPADEVLDELGEEVLPHFPAL
;
A
#
# COMPACT_ATOMS: atom_id res chain seq x y z
N MET A 1 16.58 0.72 -19.27
CA MET A 1 15.52 1.78 -19.26
C MET A 1 14.67 1.55 -18.02
N GLU A 2 14.55 2.53 -17.14
CA GLU A 2 13.76 2.39 -15.92
C GLU A 2 12.31 2.00 -16.24
N LYS A 3 11.83 0.95 -15.60
CA LYS A 3 10.50 0.32 -15.84
C LYS A 3 9.33 1.31 -15.71
N PHE A 4 9.49 2.35 -14.89
CA PHE A 4 8.49 3.36 -14.55
C PHE A 4 8.93 4.81 -14.87
N ALA A 5 9.94 5.02 -15.73
CA ALA A 5 10.52 6.34 -16.03
C ALA A 5 9.49 7.42 -16.42
N ASN A 6 8.38 7.03 -17.02
CA ASN A 6 7.31 7.93 -17.44
C ASN A 6 5.97 7.63 -16.77
N HIS A 7 5.96 7.07 -15.54
CA HIS A 7 4.74 6.77 -14.78
C HIS A 7 4.48 7.90 -13.78
N PHE A 8 3.44 8.70 -14.02
CA PHE A 8 3.16 9.91 -13.26
C PHE A 8 3.07 9.67 -11.74
N GLY A 9 2.18 8.80 -11.28
CA GLY A 9 1.99 8.55 -9.84
C GLY A 9 3.21 7.91 -9.18
N TYR A 10 3.90 7.00 -9.90
CA TYR A 10 5.12 6.38 -9.38
C TYR A 10 6.23 7.44 -9.15
N ASN A 11 6.46 8.31 -10.13
CA ASN A 11 7.54 9.30 -10.06
C ASN A 11 7.24 10.43 -9.07
N ARG A 12 5.95 10.72 -8.80
CA ARG A 12 5.57 11.64 -7.72
C ARG A 12 5.76 11.07 -6.32
N MET A 13 5.76 9.74 -6.21
CA MET A 13 5.80 9.05 -4.93
C MET A 13 7.19 8.52 -4.58
N PHE A 14 7.98 8.10 -5.58
CA PHE A 14 9.19 7.33 -5.33
C PHE A 14 10.41 7.88 -6.05
N ALA A 15 11.45 8.16 -5.28
CA ALA A 15 12.82 8.34 -5.78
C ALA A 15 13.83 7.81 -4.76
N LYS A 16 15.03 7.50 -5.24
CA LYS A 16 16.14 7.10 -4.37
C LYS A 16 16.44 8.22 -3.38
N ASP A 17 16.65 7.85 -2.12
CA ASP A 17 17.02 8.75 -1.02
C ASP A 17 15.97 9.86 -0.73
N GLN A 18 14.75 9.70 -1.21
CA GLN A 18 13.62 10.58 -0.90
C GLN A 18 12.54 9.82 -0.12
N LEU A 19 11.82 10.56 0.71
CA LEU A 19 10.64 10.09 1.43
C LEU A 19 9.46 10.98 1.07
N THR A 20 8.35 10.37 0.67
CA THR A 20 7.07 11.05 0.50
C THR A 20 6.04 10.52 1.49
N LEU A 21 4.97 11.26 1.71
CA LEU A 21 3.92 10.87 2.64
C LEU A 21 2.60 10.57 1.92
N GLY A 22 1.90 9.58 2.45
CA GLY A 22 0.54 9.20 2.08
C GLY A 22 -0.37 9.09 3.29
N VAL A 23 -1.65 8.79 3.03
CA VAL A 23 -2.66 8.56 4.07
C VAL A 23 -3.31 7.19 3.89
N HIS A 24 -3.69 6.59 5.00
CA HIS A 24 -4.45 5.35 5.04
C HIS A 24 -5.94 5.64 5.24
N ILE A 25 -6.80 4.95 4.53
CA ILE A 25 -8.26 5.09 4.66
C ILE A 25 -8.80 4.09 5.70
N PRO A 26 -9.73 4.54 6.58
CA PRO A 26 -10.32 5.89 6.66
C PRO A 26 -9.41 6.90 7.35
N ILE A 27 -9.50 8.17 6.94
CA ILE A 27 -8.92 9.30 7.66
C ILE A 27 -9.90 9.65 8.77
N GLU A 28 -9.86 8.86 9.84
CA GLU A 28 -10.83 8.94 10.93
C GLU A 28 -10.23 8.27 12.18
N ASN A 29 -10.51 8.83 13.33
CA ASN A 29 -10.19 8.24 14.62
C ASN A 29 -11.38 7.38 15.08
N TYR A 30 -11.25 6.05 15.06
CA TYR A 30 -12.33 5.13 15.43
C TYR A 30 -11.95 4.04 16.44
N GLN A 31 -10.69 4.03 16.94
CA GLN A 31 -10.22 3.25 18.08
C GLN A 31 -10.77 1.81 18.15
N PHE A 32 -10.58 1.01 17.10
CA PHE A 32 -11.05 -0.38 16.99
C PHE A 32 -12.57 -0.58 16.84
N HIS A 33 -13.37 0.48 16.84
CA HIS A 33 -14.77 0.43 16.43
C HIS A 33 -14.86 0.43 14.88
N ALA A 34 -16.05 0.23 14.36
CA ALA A 34 -16.25 0.47 12.93
C ALA A 34 -16.25 1.98 12.65
N PRO A 35 -15.53 2.44 11.64
CA PRO A 35 -15.52 3.86 11.27
C PRO A 35 -16.90 4.31 10.75
N THR A 36 -17.17 5.61 10.85
CA THR A 36 -18.39 6.21 10.30
C THR A 36 -18.31 6.39 8.79
N MET A 37 -17.09 6.51 8.24
CA MET A 37 -16.80 6.84 6.85
C MET A 37 -17.27 8.22 6.40
N GLU A 38 -17.63 9.09 7.36
CA GLU A 38 -18.04 10.45 7.06
C GLU A 38 -16.89 11.30 6.49
N LYS A 39 -17.20 12.26 5.65
CA LYS A 39 -16.27 13.25 5.06
C LYS A 39 -15.04 12.67 4.33
N GLN A 40 -14.97 11.36 4.05
CA GLN A 40 -13.75 10.76 3.48
C GLN A 40 -13.37 11.37 2.13
N VAL A 41 -14.33 11.74 1.28
CA VAL A 41 -14.07 12.42 0.00
C VAL A 41 -13.40 13.78 0.25
N GLU A 42 -13.95 14.59 1.16
CA GLU A 42 -13.42 15.91 1.51
C GLU A 42 -12.00 15.79 2.09
N LEU A 43 -11.78 14.83 2.98
CA LEU A 43 -10.48 14.60 3.61
C LEU A 43 -9.42 14.12 2.61
N VAL A 44 -9.80 13.26 1.65
CA VAL A 44 -8.88 12.82 0.59
C VAL A 44 -8.56 13.97 -0.37
N GLN A 45 -9.55 14.80 -0.73
CA GLN A 45 -9.31 16.01 -1.52
C GLN A 45 -8.39 17.00 -0.78
N LYS A 46 -8.59 17.17 0.52
CA LYS A 46 -7.72 18.00 1.37
C LYS A 46 -6.29 17.42 1.42
N ALA A 47 -6.13 16.12 1.57
CA ALA A 47 -4.82 15.46 1.51
C ALA A 47 -4.13 15.70 0.15
N GLU A 48 -4.87 15.62 -0.95
CA GLU A 48 -4.36 15.95 -2.29
C GLU A 48 -3.92 17.40 -2.40
N GLN A 49 -4.70 18.34 -1.86
CA GLN A 49 -4.38 19.79 -1.88
C GLN A 49 -3.12 20.11 -1.08
N TYR A 50 -2.90 19.46 0.06
CA TYR A 50 -1.66 19.58 0.84
C TYR A 50 -0.44 18.96 0.13
N GLY A 51 -0.65 18.03 -0.80
CA GLY A 51 0.43 17.39 -1.54
C GLY A 51 0.82 15.99 -1.04
N PHE A 52 -0.03 15.33 -0.25
CA PHE A 52 0.14 13.89 -0.03
C PHE A 52 0.14 13.15 -1.35
N THR A 53 1.01 12.15 -1.49
CA THR A 53 1.22 11.50 -2.79
C THR A 53 0.39 10.25 -3.00
N GLY A 54 -0.11 9.62 -1.93
CA GLY A 54 -0.85 8.37 -2.01
C GLY A 54 -1.94 8.20 -0.96
N VAL A 55 -3.01 7.52 -1.37
CA VAL A 55 -4.11 7.05 -0.53
C VAL A 55 -4.12 5.53 -0.55
N TRP A 56 -4.09 4.90 0.62
CA TRP A 56 -3.95 3.44 0.74
C TRP A 56 -5.17 2.81 1.37
N LEU A 57 -5.70 1.73 0.76
CA LEU A 57 -6.89 1.01 1.18
C LEU A 57 -6.57 -0.45 1.53
N ARG A 58 -7.32 -1.02 2.47
CA ARG A 58 -7.19 -2.42 2.92
C ARG A 58 -8.22 -3.32 2.25
N ASP A 59 -7.83 -4.57 2.03
CA ASP A 59 -8.72 -5.65 1.57
C ASP A 59 -9.17 -6.49 2.78
N VAL A 60 -10.21 -6.02 3.47
CA VAL A 60 -10.79 -6.65 4.67
C VAL A 60 -12.25 -6.99 4.38
N LEU A 61 -12.58 -8.28 4.38
CA LEU A 61 -13.95 -8.74 4.09
C LEU A 61 -14.83 -8.76 5.33
N LEU A 62 -14.30 -9.22 6.46
CA LEU A 62 -15.06 -9.43 7.69
C LEU A 62 -14.42 -8.70 8.87
N GLN A 63 -15.24 -8.15 9.74
CA GLN A 63 -14.79 -7.76 11.06
C GLN A 63 -14.52 -9.04 11.88
N ASP A 64 -13.30 -9.17 12.37
CA ASP A 64 -12.87 -10.31 13.19
C ASP A 64 -12.31 -9.77 14.52
N PRO A 65 -13.11 -9.77 15.61
CA PRO A 65 -12.68 -9.26 16.90
C PRO A 65 -11.52 -10.06 17.52
N ASP A 66 -11.36 -11.32 17.13
CA ASP A 66 -10.31 -12.19 17.66
C ASP A 66 -8.98 -12.05 16.89
N PHE A 67 -8.98 -11.33 15.78
CA PHE A 67 -7.76 -11.05 15.04
C PHE A 67 -6.93 -9.99 15.76
N GLY A 68 -5.61 -10.17 15.80
CA GLY A 68 -4.69 -9.25 16.47
C GLY A 68 -4.72 -7.79 15.96
N ASP A 69 -5.37 -7.53 14.82
CA ASP A 69 -5.72 -6.22 14.31
C ASP A 69 -7.24 -6.13 14.08
N PRO A 70 -8.00 -5.66 15.07
CA PRO A 70 -9.45 -5.56 14.96
C PRO A 70 -9.93 -4.44 14.03
N ALA A 71 -9.01 -3.58 13.56
CA ALA A 71 -9.35 -2.50 12.63
C ALA A 71 -9.89 -3.06 11.32
N THR A 72 -11.10 -2.65 10.96
CA THR A 72 -11.77 -3.05 9.71
C THR A 72 -11.30 -2.27 8.49
N GLY A 73 -10.46 -1.23 8.68
CA GLY A 73 -10.12 -0.30 7.61
C GLY A 73 -11.38 0.46 7.13
N GLN A 74 -11.42 0.78 5.84
CA GLN A 74 -12.65 1.30 5.23
C GLN A 74 -13.66 0.15 5.10
N ILE A 75 -14.76 0.20 5.75
CA ILE A 75 -15.77 -0.88 5.81
C ILE A 75 -16.39 -1.28 4.46
N TYR A 76 -16.09 -0.54 3.39
CA TYR A 76 -16.55 -0.80 2.03
C TYR A 76 -15.56 -1.69 1.26
N ASP A 77 -16.02 -2.37 0.20
CA ASP A 77 -15.14 -3.11 -0.70
C ASP A 77 -14.02 -2.21 -1.22
N MET A 78 -12.81 -2.74 -1.18
CA MET A 78 -11.60 -1.97 -1.49
C MET A 78 -11.60 -1.40 -2.90
N MET A 79 -11.90 -2.21 -3.93
CA MET A 79 -11.82 -1.78 -5.33
C MET A 79 -12.94 -0.82 -5.71
N ILE A 80 -14.15 -1.06 -5.18
CA ILE A 80 -15.30 -0.17 -5.40
C ILE A 80 -15.04 1.19 -4.76
N TYR A 81 -14.58 1.19 -3.51
CA TYR A 81 -14.37 2.42 -2.78
C TYR A 81 -13.16 3.22 -3.30
N LEU A 82 -12.08 2.52 -3.68
CA LEU A 82 -10.95 3.13 -4.37
C LEU A 82 -11.41 3.84 -5.66
N THR A 83 -12.23 3.19 -6.49
CA THR A 83 -12.79 3.78 -7.71
C THR A 83 -13.57 5.06 -7.40
N TYR A 84 -14.41 5.01 -6.36
CA TYR A 84 -15.19 6.17 -5.94
C TYR A 84 -14.31 7.34 -5.52
N LEU A 85 -13.32 7.13 -4.65
CA LEU A 85 -12.40 8.17 -4.18
C LEU A 85 -11.51 8.71 -5.32
N ALA A 86 -10.99 7.84 -6.18
CA ALA A 86 -10.16 8.24 -7.32
C ALA A 86 -10.92 9.12 -8.31
N SER A 87 -12.25 8.91 -8.45
CA SER A 87 -13.13 9.75 -9.29
C SER A 87 -13.37 11.16 -8.74
N LYS A 88 -12.99 11.42 -7.48
CA LYS A 88 -13.16 12.71 -6.80
C LYS A 88 -11.87 13.51 -6.65
N THR A 89 -10.78 12.99 -7.18
CA THR A 89 -9.44 13.56 -7.10
C THR A 89 -8.75 13.55 -8.46
N GLU A 90 -7.65 14.29 -8.62
CA GLU A 90 -7.00 14.49 -9.93
C GLU A 90 -5.57 13.93 -10.01
N LYS A 91 -4.78 14.05 -8.92
CA LYS A 91 -3.32 13.82 -8.94
C LYS A 91 -2.85 12.77 -7.96
N ILE A 92 -3.52 12.64 -6.80
CA ILE A 92 -3.12 11.71 -5.75
C ILE A 92 -3.26 10.27 -6.26
N ALA A 93 -2.24 9.45 -6.00
CA ALA A 93 -2.27 8.04 -6.38
C ALA A 93 -3.07 7.22 -5.36
N PHE A 94 -3.60 6.09 -5.80
CA PHE A 94 -4.35 5.16 -4.97
C PHE A 94 -3.66 3.80 -4.94
N GLY A 95 -3.43 3.29 -3.74
CA GLY A 95 -2.77 2.02 -3.54
C GLY A 95 -3.60 1.04 -2.71
N THR A 96 -3.35 -0.24 -2.91
CA THR A 96 -3.91 -1.30 -2.06
C THR A 96 -2.87 -1.77 -1.05
N SER A 97 -3.26 -1.94 0.21
CA SER A 97 -2.37 -2.35 1.31
C SER A 97 -2.98 -3.47 2.18
N ALA A 98 -3.20 -4.66 1.59
CA ALA A 98 -2.91 -5.08 0.23
C ALA A 98 -4.04 -5.94 -0.33
N THR A 99 -4.13 -6.05 -1.66
CA THR A 99 -5.00 -7.03 -2.33
C THR A 99 -4.58 -8.44 -1.96
N VAL A 100 -5.50 -9.25 -1.41
CA VAL A 100 -5.22 -10.62 -0.99
C VAL A 100 -5.38 -11.58 -2.17
N LEU A 101 -4.28 -11.80 -2.93
CA LEU A 101 -4.32 -12.61 -4.16
C LEU A 101 -4.70 -14.08 -3.93
N SER A 102 -4.46 -14.64 -2.75
CA SER A 102 -4.89 -16.00 -2.43
C SER A 102 -6.40 -16.15 -2.20
N LEU A 103 -7.13 -15.04 -2.04
CA LEU A 103 -8.59 -15.00 -1.86
C LEU A 103 -9.33 -14.42 -3.07
N ARG A 104 -8.63 -13.71 -3.97
CA ARG A 104 -9.20 -13.11 -5.18
C ARG A 104 -8.69 -13.83 -6.42
N HIS A 105 -9.57 -14.21 -7.32
CA HIS A 105 -9.16 -14.82 -8.59
C HIS A 105 -8.34 -13.81 -9.42
N PRO A 106 -7.10 -14.14 -9.86
CA PRO A 106 -6.18 -13.19 -10.51
C PRO A 106 -6.75 -12.58 -11.80
N LEU A 107 -7.58 -13.30 -12.55
CA LEU A 107 -8.28 -12.75 -13.73
C LEU A 107 -9.25 -11.61 -13.36
N ARG A 108 -9.92 -11.71 -12.19
CA ARG A 108 -10.80 -10.64 -11.71
C ARG A 108 -9.98 -9.43 -11.29
N VAL A 109 -8.92 -9.65 -10.52
CA VAL A 109 -7.99 -8.58 -10.11
C VAL A 109 -7.38 -7.91 -11.34
N ALA A 110 -6.94 -8.67 -12.35
CA ALA A 110 -6.42 -8.11 -13.59
C ALA A 110 -7.44 -7.20 -14.30
N LYS A 111 -8.71 -7.63 -14.35
CA LYS A 111 -9.78 -6.84 -14.97
C LYS A 111 -10.06 -5.56 -14.18
N GLU A 112 -10.10 -5.63 -12.86
CA GLU A 112 -10.28 -4.50 -11.96
C GLU A 112 -9.16 -3.48 -12.14
N ILE A 113 -7.91 -3.91 -12.06
CA ILE A 113 -6.71 -3.06 -12.17
C ILE A 113 -6.59 -2.44 -13.56
N ALA A 114 -6.80 -3.21 -14.63
CA ALA A 114 -6.77 -2.67 -15.98
C ALA A 114 -7.88 -1.63 -16.21
N THR A 115 -9.06 -1.83 -15.64
CA THR A 115 -10.16 -0.86 -15.69
C THR A 115 -9.81 0.41 -14.92
N LEU A 116 -9.30 0.27 -13.71
CA LEU A 116 -8.90 1.40 -12.86
C LEU A 116 -7.80 2.24 -13.52
N ASP A 117 -6.78 1.61 -14.10
CA ASP A 117 -5.72 2.32 -14.78
C ASP A 117 -6.21 3.04 -16.06
N GLN A 118 -7.18 2.48 -16.78
CA GLN A 118 -7.81 3.18 -17.92
C GLN A 118 -8.67 4.38 -17.50
N LEU A 119 -9.35 4.29 -16.35
CA LEU A 119 -10.18 5.38 -15.82
C LEU A 119 -9.33 6.47 -15.14
N PHE A 120 -8.24 6.07 -14.51
CA PHE A 120 -7.35 6.93 -13.72
C PHE A 120 -5.88 6.65 -14.09
N PRO A 121 -5.45 7.03 -15.30
CA PRO A 121 -4.15 6.64 -15.83
C PRO A 121 -2.99 6.96 -14.90
N GLU A 122 -2.13 5.95 -14.66
CA GLU A 122 -0.89 6.10 -13.90
C GLU A 122 -1.08 6.53 -12.42
N ARG A 123 -2.28 6.38 -11.88
CA ARG A 123 -2.57 6.71 -10.47
C ARG A 123 -2.77 5.48 -9.59
N ILE A 124 -2.69 4.27 -10.16
CA ILE A 124 -2.95 3.03 -9.43
C ILE A 124 -1.65 2.36 -9.03
N MET A 125 -1.56 1.99 -7.75
CA MET A 125 -0.44 1.27 -7.13
C MET A 125 -0.97 -0.05 -6.54
N LEU A 126 -0.49 -1.18 -7.00
CA LEU A 126 -1.00 -2.48 -6.58
C LEU A 126 -0.11 -3.11 -5.49
N GLY A 127 -0.48 -2.98 -4.22
CA GLY A 127 0.08 -3.81 -3.17
C GLY A 127 -0.62 -5.17 -3.13
N VAL A 128 0.13 -6.26 -3.06
CA VAL A 128 -0.39 -7.63 -3.05
C VAL A 128 0.13 -8.43 -1.86
N SER A 129 -0.70 -9.33 -1.34
CA SER A 129 -0.33 -10.21 -0.22
C SER A 129 -0.95 -11.59 -0.32
N SER A 130 -0.38 -12.53 0.47
CA SER A 130 -0.97 -13.85 0.66
C SER A 130 -2.13 -13.87 1.67
N GLY A 131 -2.37 -12.77 2.40
CA GLY A 131 -3.38 -12.69 3.45
C GLY A 131 -2.98 -13.39 4.75
N ASP A 132 -3.58 -12.96 5.85
CA ASP A 132 -3.31 -13.45 7.22
C ASP A 132 -4.58 -13.66 8.06
N ARG A 133 -5.72 -13.08 7.66
CA ARG A 133 -7.01 -13.12 8.40
C ARG A 133 -7.73 -14.46 8.17
N ARG A 134 -7.56 -15.40 9.11
CA ARG A 134 -8.12 -16.77 9.00
C ARG A 134 -9.63 -16.82 8.80
N ALA A 135 -10.37 -15.86 9.35
CA ALA A 135 -11.82 -15.75 9.20
C ALA A 135 -12.23 -15.59 7.73
N ASP A 136 -11.52 -14.75 6.98
CA ASP A 136 -11.81 -14.52 5.55
C ASP A 136 -11.56 -15.79 4.72
N PHE A 137 -10.46 -16.50 4.99
CA PHE A 137 -10.17 -17.79 4.35
C PHE A 137 -11.26 -18.83 4.61
N LYS A 138 -11.67 -18.95 5.87
CA LYS A 138 -12.73 -19.88 6.27
C LYS A 138 -14.07 -19.55 5.61
N ALA A 139 -14.43 -18.26 5.59
CA ALA A 139 -15.69 -17.80 4.99
C ALA A 139 -15.75 -18.07 3.47
N LEU A 140 -14.61 -17.97 2.78
CA LEU A 140 -14.50 -18.24 1.34
C LEU A 140 -14.22 -19.71 1.01
N GLY A 141 -14.08 -20.59 2.00
CA GLY A 141 -13.77 -22.00 1.77
C GLY A 141 -12.36 -22.24 1.20
N VAL A 142 -11.42 -21.31 1.44
CA VAL A 142 -10.03 -21.40 0.97
C VAL A 142 -9.12 -21.82 2.09
N SER A 143 -8.18 -22.75 1.83
CA SER A 143 -7.17 -23.16 2.82
C SER A 143 -6.20 -22.02 3.11
N HIS A 144 -6.06 -21.66 4.40
CA HIS A 144 -5.08 -20.69 4.86
C HIS A 144 -3.65 -21.24 4.84
N GLU A 145 -3.48 -22.56 4.98
CA GLU A 145 -2.17 -23.23 5.04
C GLU A 145 -1.44 -23.16 3.69
N THR A 146 -2.18 -23.26 2.58
CA THR A 146 -1.63 -23.21 1.22
C THR A 146 -1.59 -21.81 0.61
N ARG A 147 -1.86 -20.75 1.40
CA ARG A 147 -1.96 -19.39 0.89
C ARG A 147 -0.70 -18.86 0.21
N GLY A 148 0.49 -19.35 0.61
CA GLY A 148 1.76 -18.94 0.01
C GLY A 148 1.93 -19.51 -1.40
N GLU A 149 1.56 -20.77 -1.62
CA GLU A 149 1.57 -21.40 -2.94
C GLU A 149 0.54 -20.74 -3.88
N LYS A 150 -0.68 -20.55 -3.36
CA LYS A 150 -1.74 -19.85 -4.10
C LYS A 150 -1.36 -18.42 -4.48
N PHE A 151 -0.72 -17.70 -3.57
CA PHE A 151 -0.23 -16.35 -3.84
C PHE A 151 0.76 -16.35 -5.00
N ARG A 152 1.76 -17.24 -4.98
CA ARG A 152 2.77 -17.34 -6.04
C ARG A 152 2.14 -17.65 -7.40
N GLU A 153 1.22 -18.62 -7.43
CA GLU A 153 0.49 -19.01 -8.65
C GLU A 153 -0.39 -17.85 -9.16
N ALA A 154 -1.15 -17.20 -8.26
CA ALA A 154 -2.00 -16.07 -8.62
C ALA A 154 -1.17 -14.86 -9.10
N PHE A 155 -0.01 -14.61 -8.51
CA PHE A 155 0.91 -13.55 -8.95
C PHE A 155 1.43 -13.80 -10.37
N ALA A 156 1.89 -15.03 -10.66
CA ALA A 156 2.34 -15.39 -12.00
C ALA A 156 1.21 -15.29 -13.04
N TYR A 157 0.01 -15.76 -12.69
CA TYR A 157 -1.16 -15.62 -13.55
C TYR A 157 -1.49 -14.16 -13.83
N LEU A 158 -1.46 -13.30 -12.78
CA LEU A 158 -1.73 -11.86 -12.88
C LEU A 158 -0.75 -11.16 -13.83
N GLU A 159 0.55 -11.42 -13.69
CA GLU A 159 1.59 -10.86 -14.57
C GLU A 159 1.38 -11.27 -16.03
N GLU A 160 1.10 -12.54 -16.28
CA GLU A 160 0.86 -13.06 -17.64
C GLU A 160 -0.37 -12.41 -18.29
N ILE A 161 -1.51 -12.37 -17.58
CA ILE A 161 -2.78 -11.91 -18.15
C ILE A 161 -2.81 -10.39 -18.33
N LEU A 162 -2.12 -9.62 -17.47
CA LEU A 162 -2.04 -8.16 -17.59
C LEU A 162 -1.19 -7.72 -18.77
N TYR A 163 -0.04 -8.36 -19.01
CA TYR A 163 0.99 -7.78 -19.87
C TYR A 163 1.27 -8.57 -21.16
N LYS A 164 0.84 -9.82 -21.27
CA LYS A 164 0.96 -10.57 -22.52
C LYS A 164 -0.32 -10.51 -23.35
N ASN A 165 -0.19 -10.34 -24.65
CA ASN A 165 -1.31 -10.43 -25.57
C ASN A 165 -1.59 -11.91 -25.88
N PHE A 166 -2.87 -12.30 -25.81
CA PHE A 166 -3.33 -13.68 -26.05
C PHE A 166 -2.46 -14.71 -25.31
N PRO A 167 -2.30 -14.59 -23.98
CA PRO A 167 -1.43 -15.47 -23.22
C PRO A 167 -1.95 -16.90 -23.25
N SER A 168 -1.03 -17.87 -23.11
CA SER A 168 -1.36 -19.26 -22.83
C SER A 168 -1.05 -19.52 -21.35
N ILE A 169 -2.08 -19.64 -20.53
CA ILE A 169 -1.96 -19.85 -19.08
C ILE A 169 -2.57 -21.21 -18.76
N GLN A 170 -1.80 -22.05 -18.05
CA GLN A 170 -2.25 -23.31 -17.49
C GLN A 170 -1.94 -23.29 -15.98
N SER A 171 -2.96 -23.28 -15.15
CA SER A 171 -2.80 -23.22 -13.69
C SER A 171 -3.95 -23.92 -12.96
N THR A 172 -3.79 -24.13 -11.65
CA THR A 172 -4.89 -24.67 -10.81
C THR A 172 -6.04 -23.66 -10.65
N LEU A 173 -5.76 -22.39 -10.93
CA LEU A 173 -6.75 -21.29 -10.90
C LEU A 173 -7.57 -21.16 -12.21
N GLY A 174 -7.24 -21.99 -13.20
CA GLY A 174 -7.90 -21.99 -14.50
C GLY A 174 -6.93 -21.85 -15.66
N GLU A 175 -7.46 -21.95 -16.87
CA GLU A 175 -6.68 -21.86 -18.11
C GLU A 175 -7.17 -20.72 -19.00
N VAL A 176 -6.24 -20.13 -19.72
CA VAL A 176 -6.51 -19.17 -20.80
C VAL A 176 -5.77 -19.64 -22.04
N ASN A 177 -6.51 -19.81 -23.13
CA ASN A 177 -5.92 -20.17 -24.43
C ASN A 177 -6.72 -19.48 -25.54
N GLY A 178 -6.05 -18.65 -26.34
CA GLY A 178 -6.67 -17.92 -27.44
C GLY A 178 -7.59 -16.76 -27.03
N ALA A 179 -7.70 -16.42 -25.73
CA ALA A 179 -8.43 -15.29 -25.22
C ALA A 179 -7.47 -14.15 -24.74
N ASN A 180 -7.96 -12.94 -24.71
CA ASN A 180 -7.19 -11.79 -24.26
C ASN A 180 -7.94 -10.94 -23.24
N LEU A 181 -7.24 -10.37 -22.28
CA LEU A 181 -7.78 -9.34 -21.38
C LEU A 181 -7.95 -8.02 -22.13
N VAL A 182 -9.16 -7.44 -22.08
CA VAL A 182 -9.50 -6.14 -22.66
C VAL A 182 -10.31 -5.34 -21.63
N PRO A 183 -9.92 -4.09 -21.29
CA PRO A 183 -8.69 -3.43 -21.75
C PRO A 183 -7.43 -4.04 -21.15
N LYS A 184 -6.27 -3.64 -21.63
CA LYS A 184 -4.99 -3.73 -20.94
C LYS A 184 -4.75 -2.45 -20.14
N PRO A 185 -3.91 -2.43 -19.10
CA PRO A 185 -3.46 -1.18 -18.49
C PRO A 185 -2.81 -0.26 -19.53
N SER A 186 -2.92 1.05 -19.35
CA SER A 186 -2.29 2.06 -20.23
C SER A 186 -0.77 1.99 -20.15
N LYS A 187 -0.27 1.75 -18.96
CA LYS A 187 1.13 1.45 -18.65
C LYS A 187 1.22 0.29 -17.64
N ARG A 188 2.43 -0.18 -17.37
CA ARG A 188 2.64 -1.15 -16.31
C ARG A 188 2.26 -0.55 -14.96
N VAL A 189 1.38 -1.21 -14.23
CA VAL A 189 0.98 -0.83 -12.88
C VAL A 189 2.04 -1.31 -11.89
N PRO A 190 2.63 -0.41 -11.07
CA PRO A 190 3.61 -0.80 -10.05
C PRO A 190 3.00 -1.79 -9.05
N THR A 191 3.65 -2.95 -8.89
CA THR A 191 3.15 -4.03 -8.03
C THR A 191 4.11 -4.29 -6.87
N PHE A 192 3.64 -4.05 -5.63
CA PHE A 192 4.44 -4.15 -4.41
C PHE A 192 4.07 -5.39 -3.62
N ILE A 193 5.08 -6.18 -3.22
CA ILE A 193 4.86 -7.31 -2.34
C ILE A 193 4.73 -6.81 -0.89
N THR A 194 3.65 -7.20 -0.21
CA THR A 194 3.36 -6.76 1.16
C THR A 194 3.75 -7.85 2.17
N GLY A 195 4.53 -7.45 3.17
CA GLY A 195 5.11 -8.38 4.12
C GLY A 195 6.05 -9.36 3.41
N PHE A 196 6.08 -10.58 3.88
CA PHE A 196 6.76 -11.68 3.19
C PHE A 196 5.84 -12.45 2.23
N SER A 197 4.53 -12.32 2.36
CA SER A 197 3.53 -13.05 1.57
C SER A 197 3.79 -14.56 1.47
N GLN A 198 4.33 -15.16 2.56
CA GLN A 198 4.76 -16.56 2.64
C GLN A 198 5.85 -16.93 1.62
N GLN A 199 6.61 -15.95 1.12
CA GLN A 199 7.77 -16.14 0.23
C GLN A 199 9.06 -15.82 0.98
N ASN A 200 10.20 -16.22 0.43
CA ASN A 200 11.50 -15.74 0.87
C ASN A 200 11.81 -14.36 0.27
N MET A 201 12.80 -13.68 0.82
CA MET A 201 13.16 -12.31 0.40
C MET A 201 13.71 -12.30 -1.03
N ASP A 202 14.44 -13.33 -1.44
CA ASP A 202 14.94 -13.50 -2.81
C ASP A 202 13.81 -13.41 -3.83
N TRP A 203 12.72 -14.16 -3.59
CA TRP A 203 11.60 -14.20 -4.52
C TRP A 203 10.96 -12.81 -4.72
N PHE A 204 10.69 -12.08 -3.65
CA PHE A 204 10.06 -10.77 -3.85
C PHE A 204 11.04 -9.66 -4.22
N ALA A 205 12.35 -9.81 -3.94
CA ALA A 205 13.38 -8.94 -4.51
C ALA A 205 13.46 -9.10 -6.03
N GLU A 206 13.32 -10.33 -6.54
CA GLU A 206 13.28 -10.61 -7.96
C GLU A 206 12.00 -10.13 -8.64
N HIS A 207 10.82 -10.50 -8.12
CA HIS A 207 9.54 -10.41 -8.82
C HIS A 207 8.75 -9.13 -8.55
N GLY A 208 8.83 -8.55 -7.34
CA GLY A 208 8.13 -7.32 -6.97
C GLY A 208 8.75 -6.07 -7.56
N ASP A 209 7.95 -5.03 -7.78
CA ASP A 209 8.42 -3.71 -8.19
C ASP A 209 8.84 -2.84 -6.99
N GLY A 210 8.63 -3.32 -5.78
CA GLY A 210 9.03 -2.75 -4.50
C GLY A 210 8.51 -3.62 -3.35
N TRP A 211 8.85 -3.24 -2.13
CA TRP A 211 8.47 -3.96 -0.92
C TRP A 211 7.70 -3.07 0.03
N MET A 212 6.53 -3.51 0.48
CA MET A 212 5.73 -2.88 1.52
C MET A 212 5.84 -3.70 2.79
N TYR A 213 6.32 -3.10 3.89
CA TYR A 213 6.56 -3.85 5.11
C TYR A 213 6.10 -3.10 6.36
N TYR A 214 5.64 -3.85 7.36
CA TYR A 214 5.21 -3.29 8.64
C TYR A 214 6.30 -2.49 9.33
N PRO A 215 5.94 -1.43 10.08
CA PRO A 215 6.90 -0.61 10.81
C PRO A 215 7.61 -1.43 11.89
N ARG A 216 8.90 -1.21 12.00
CA ARG A 216 9.76 -1.73 13.06
C ARG A 216 10.54 -0.56 13.66
N SER A 217 11.28 -0.79 14.75
CA SER A 217 12.21 0.22 15.19
C SER A 217 13.18 0.58 14.05
N PRO A 218 13.65 1.85 13.97
CA PRO A 218 14.51 2.27 12.86
C PRO A 218 15.71 1.36 12.61
N MET A 219 16.34 0.86 13.68
CA MET A 219 17.49 -0.06 13.59
C MET A 219 17.13 -1.39 12.89
N HIS A 220 16.00 -2.02 13.30
CA HIS A 220 15.56 -3.27 12.68
C HIS A 220 15.04 -3.05 11.26
N GLN A 221 14.44 -1.88 10.99
CA GLN A 221 13.99 -1.53 9.66
C GLN A 221 15.17 -1.31 8.71
N ALA A 222 16.23 -0.62 9.17
CA ALA A 222 17.46 -0.43 8.41
C ALA A 222 18.11 -1.76 8.00
N ALA A 223 18.19 -2.72 8.94
CA ALA A 223 18.74 -4.04 8.65
C ALA A 223 17.92 -4.80 7.60
N ALA A 224 16.58 -4.76 7.71
CA ALA A 224 15.69 -5.42 6.74
C ALA A 224 15.79 -4.77 5.34
N ILE A 225 15.82 -3.43 5.29
CA ILE A 225 15.97 -2.69 4.03
C ILE A 225 17.33 -2.98 3.40
N GLY A 226 18.42 -2.96 4.19
CA GLY A 226 19.78 -3.25 3.71
C GLY A 226 19.85 -4.63 3.04
N GLN A 227 19.41 -5.67 3.75
CA GLN A 227 19.39 -7.04 3.23
C GLN A 227 18.55 -7.16 1.93
N TRP A 228 17.38 -6.53 1.90
CA TRP A 228 16.53 -6.56 0.72
C TRP A 228 17.17 -5.83 -0.48
N ARG A 229 17.84 -4.69 -0.25
CA ARG A 229 18.50 -3.95 -1.32
C ARG A 229 19.70 -4.68 -1.92
N GLU A 230 20.45 -5.44 -1.12
CA GLU A 230 21.51 -6.32 -1.61
C GLU A 230 20.93 -7.35 -2.59
N LEU A 231 19.83 -8.01 -2.24
CA LEU A 231 19.16 -8.95 -3.13
C LEU A 231 18.58 -8.28 -4.38
N VAL A 232 18.02 -7.07 -4.26
CA VAL A 232 17.54 -6.33 -5.43
C VAL A 232 18.69 -6.02 -6.39
N GLU A 233 19.86 -5.62 -5.89
CA GLU A 233 21.04 -5.36 -6.72
C GLU A 233 21.54 -6.63 -7.40
N ASP A 234 21.52 -7.79 -6.71
CA ASP A 234 21.90 -9.08 -7.29
C ASP A 234 21.00 -9.52 -8.45
N TYR A 235 19.68 -9.35 -8.32
CA TYR A 235 18.71 -9.75 -9.36
C TYR A 235 18.51 -8.70 -10.45
N HIS A 236 18.59 -7.42 -10.09
CA HIS A 236 18.27 -6.28 -10.94
C HIS A 236 19.28 -5.14 -10.75
N PRO A 237 20.53 -5.29 -11.21
CA PRO A 237 21.54 -4.25 -11.09
C PRO A 237 21.02 -2.90 -11.62
N ASP A 238 21.32 -1.83 -10.91
CA ASP A 238 20.93 -0.45 -11.27
C ASP A 238 19.41 -0.17 -11.33
N VAL A 239 18.57 -1.09 -10.84
CA VAL A 239 17.11 -0.88 -10.79
C VAL A 239 16.67 -0.40 -9.41
N PHE A 240 16.10 0.80 -9.37
CA PHE A 240 15.49 1.31 -8.15
C PHE A 240 14.14 0.61 -7.89
N LYS A 241 13.98 -0.01 -6.71
CA LYS A 241 12.72 -0.52 -6.18
C LYS A 241 12.42 0.17 -4.85
N PRO A 242 11.25 0.83 -4.66
CA PRO A 242 10.93 1.55 -3.43
C PRO A 242 10.61 0.63 -2.26
N PHE A 243 10.94 1.11 -1.06
CA PHE A 243 10.49 0.55 0.20
C PHE A 243 9.35 1.41 0.76
N ILE A 244 8.23 0.77 1.09
CA ILE A 244 6.99 1.42 1.53
C ILE A 244 6.65 0.95 2.95
N GLN A 245 6.21 1.88 3.81
CA GLN A 245 5.89 1.58 5.19
C GLN A 245 4.57 2.22 5.63
N PRO A 246 3.58 1.46 6.15
CA PRO A 246 2.51 2.01 6.95
C PRO A 246 3.05 2.50 8.30
N MET A 247 2.40 3.48 8.92
CA MET A 247 2.66 3.87 10.31
C MET A 247 1.39 4.41 10.96
N HIS A 248 1.02 3.84 12.11
CA HIS A 248 -0.02 4.39 12.94
C HIS A 248 0.49 5.65 13.65
N LEU A 249 -0.31 6.68 13.68
CA LEU A 249 0.04 7.96 14.27
C LEU A 249 -1.04 8.44 15.22
N ASP A 250 -0.66 8.69 16.46
CA ASP A 250 -1.37 9.50 17.44
C ASP A 250 -0.60 10.83 17.60
N LEU A 251 -1.00 11.86 16.84
CA LEU A 251 -0.31 13.15 16.88
C LEU A 251 -0.75 13.96 18.09
N SER A 252 0.20 14.27 18.96
CA SER A 252 -0.02 15.05 20.17
C SER A 252 -0.19 16.54 19.87
N GLU A 253 -0.96 17.23 20.72
CA GLU A 253 -1.05 18.71 20.73
C GLU A 253 0.28 19.37 21.13
N ASP A 254 1.09 18.71 21.99
CA ASP A 254 2.44 19.19 22.30
C ASP A 254 3.39 18.89 21.13
N PRO A 255 3.86 19.92 20.41
CA PRO A 255 4.72 19.73 19.25
C PRO A 255 6.08 19.10 19.59
N ASN A 256 6.48 19.10 20.86
CA ASN A 256 7.76 18.57 21.34
C ASN A 256 7.62 17.21 22.03
N GLU A 257 6.42 16.64 22.13
CA GLU A 257 6.22 15.31 22.74
C GLU A 257 7.11 14.27 22.05
N ARG A 258 7.92 13.56 22.87
CA ARG A 258 8.82 12.53 22.35
C ARG A 258 8.06 11.30 21.87
N PRO A 259 8.57 10.58 20.85
CA PRO A 259 7.92 9.38 20.36
C PRO A 259 7.77 8.31 21.44
N THR A 260 6.53 7.92 21.71
CA THR A 260 6.16 6.79 22.56
C THR A 260 5.56 5.71 21.64
N PRO A 261 6.09 4.48 21.69
CA PRO A 261 5.56 3.40 20.85
C PRO A 261 4.08 3.11 21.12
N ILE A 262 3.29 3.03 20.07
CA ILE A 262 1.96 2.44 20.04
C ILE A 262 1.98 1.23 19.09
N ARG A 263 0.85 0.55 18.94
CA ARG A 263 0.77 -0.55 17.99
C ARG A 263 1.06 -0.06 16.56
N LEU A 264 2.06 -0.65 15.92
CA LEU A 264 2.49 -0.33 14.54
C LEU A 264 2.81 1.16 14.29
N GLY A 265 3.22 1.90 15.32
CA GLY A 265 3.57 3.30 15.16
C GLY A 265 3.91 4.03 16.45
N TYR A 266 3.60 5.32 16.49
CA TYR A 266 3.98 6.18 17.60
C TYR A 266 2.91 7.22 17.94
N ARG A 267 2.80 7.51 19.26
CA ARG A 267 2.30 8.77 19.75
C ARG A 267 3.47 9.75 19.83
N THR A 268 3.34 10.96 19.26
CA THR A 268 4.45 11.92 19.21
C THR A 268 3.97 13.33 18.83
N GLY A 269 4.74 14.35 19.16
CA GLY A 269 4.54 15.69 18.66
C GLY A 269 5.13 15.88 17.24
N ARG A 270 4.66 16.91 16.49
CA ARG A 270 5.04 17.08 15.07
C ARG A 270 6.54 17.30 14.86
N LYS A 271 7.26 17.98 15.77
CA LYS A 271 8.71 18.19 15.63
C LYS A 271 9.49 16.88 15.73
N ALA A 272 9.15 16.06 16.72
CA ALA A 272 9.76 14.75 16.89
C ALA A 272 9.34 13.78 15.79
N LEU A 273 8.12 13.93 15.23
CA LEU A 273 7.69 13.20 14.03
C LEU A 273 8.58 13.54 12.82
N ILE A 274 8.87 14.82 12.57
CA ILE A 274 9.76 15.24 11.48
C ILE A 274 11.16 14.61 11.64
N GLU A 275 11.71 14.59 12.86
CA GLU A 275 12.98 13.93 13.15
C GLU A 275 12.93 12.43 12.87
N LEU A 276 11.87 11.75 13.32
CA LEU A 276 11.64 10.32 13.07
C LEU A 276 11.51 10.00 11.57
N LEU A 277 10.77 10.82 10.84
CA LEU A 277 10.61 10.67 9.38
C LEU A 277 11.95 10.87 8.64
N ASN A 278 12.79 11.81 9.08
CA ASN A 278 14.13 11.96 8.52
C ASN A 278 15.03 10.74 8.82
N ILE A 279 14.89 10.10 9.98
CA ILE A 279 15.55 8.83 10.26
C ILE A 279 15.07 7.75 9.28
N TYR A 280 13.75 7.59 9.09
CA TYR A 280 13.21 6.62 8.13
C TYR A 280 13.68 6.92 6.69
N LYS A 281 13.72 8.18 6.27
CA LYS A 281 14.31 8.60 4.99
C LYS A 281 15.77 8.13 4.89
N SER A 282 16.58 8.39 5.91
CA SER A 282 18.01 8.08 5.90
C SER A 282 18.33 6.58 5.84
N ILE A 283 17.43 5.73 6.34
CA ILE A 283 17.56 4.27 6.27
C ILE A 283 16.94 3.65 5.02
N GLY A 284 16.37 4.46 4.13
CA GLY A 284 15.92 4.03 2.81
C GLY A 284 14.43 3.74 2.68
N VAL A 285 13.58 4.23 3.58
CA VAL A 285 12.12 4.27 3.38
C VAL A 285 11.81 5.35 2.35
N ASN A 286 11.09 5.01 1.29
CA ASN A 286 10.78 5.91 0.18
C ASN A 286 9.36 6.48 0.21
N HIS A 287 8.44 5.76 0.83
CA HIS A 287 7.08 6.23 1.06
C HIS A 287 6.56 5.73 2.40
N LEU A 288 5.94 6.63 3.14
CA LEU A 288 5.32 6.29 4.41
C LEU A 288 3.88 6.80 4.40
N PHE A 289 2.90 5.92 4.64
CA PHE A 289 1.52 6.33 4.74
C PHE A 289 1.00 6.22 6.17
N LEU A 290 0.33 7.29 6.58
CA LEU A 290 -0.11 7.50 7.96
C LEU A 290 -1.53 6.98 8.17
N ALA A 291 -1.72 6.18 9.21
CA ALA A 291 -3.02 5.70 9.67
C ALA A 291 -3.37 6.44 10.98
N LEU A 292 -4.48 7.19 10.97
CA LEU A 292 -4.87 8.09 12.07
C LEU A 292 -5.92 7.48 13.01
N PHE A 293 -6.33 6.25 12.81
CA PHE A 293 -7.46 5.64 13.52
C PHE A 293 -7.21 5.35 15.01
N ASP A 294 -5.96 5.28 15.47
CA ASP A 294 -5.59 5.13 16.88
C ASP A 294 -5.39 6.48 17.60
N GLY A 295 -5.52 7.60 16.87
CA GLY A 295 -5.31 8.94 17.39
C GLY A 295 -6.35 9.37 18.43
N GLN A 296 -6.01 10.36 19.26
CA GLN A 296 -6.91 10.94 20.26
C GLN A 296 -7.55 12.25 19.78
N ARG A 297 -6.90 12.95 18.85
CA ARG A 297 -7.38 14.19 18.26
C ARG A 297 -8.28 13.94 17.06
N PRO A 298 -9.19 14.86 16.71
CA PRO A 298 -9.95 14.79 15.46
C PRO A 298 -9.00 14.61 14.24
N ALA A 299 -9.31 13.64 13.40
CA ALA A 299 -8.41 13.28 12.28
C ALA A 299 -8.30 14.39 11.23
N ASP A 300 -9.31 15.23 11.07
CA ASP A 300 -9.30 16.40 10.18
C ASP A 300 -8.33 17.50 10.67
N GLU A 301 -8.30 17.77 11.97
CA GLU A 301 -7.32 18.69 12.57
C GLU A 301 -5.90 18.15 12.47
N VAL A 302 -5.72 16.84 12.70
CA VAL A 302 -4.42 16.17 12.54
C VAL A 302 -3.95 16.24 11.09
N LEU A 303 -4.85 16.02 10.13
CA LEU A 303 -4.54 16.13 8.71
C LEU A 303 -4.09 17.54 8.32
N ASP A 304 -4.74 18.58 8.89
CA ASP A 304 -4.35 19.98 8.68
C ASP A 304 -2.94 20.25 9.22
N GLU A 305 -2.66 19.87 10.46
CA GLU A 305 -1.33 20.05 11.05
C GLU A 305 -0.24 19.27 10.30
N LEU A 306 -0.53 18.06 9.84
CA LEU A 306 0.39 17.30 9.01
C LEU A 306 0.64 17.98 7.66
N GLY A 307 -0.41 18.51 7.02
CA GLY A 307 -0.31 19.17 5.73
C GLY A 307 0.47 20.49 5.79
N GLU A 308 0.24 21.28 6.83
CA GLU A 308 0.83 22.60 6.98
C GLU A 308 2.25 22.57 7.56
N GLU A 309 2.51 21.68 8.52
CA GLU A 309 3.73 21.73 9.34
C GLU A 309 4.70 20.58 9.08
N VAL A 310 4.22 19.42 8.62
CA VAL A 310 5.08 18.23 8.43
C VAL A 310 5.40 18.00 6.96
N LEU A 311 4.38 18.02 6.11
CA LEU A 311 4.50 17.69 4.69
C LEU A 311 5.46 18.59 3.90
N PRO A 312 5.65 19.89 4.21
CA PRO A 312 6.66 20.73 3.54
C PRO A 312 8.10 20.20 3.66
N HIS A 313 8.39 19.37 4.65
CA HIS A 313 9.69 18.70 4.80
C HIS A 313 9.83 17.45 3.91
N PHE A 314 8.73 16.94 3.36
CA PHE A 314 8.63 15.69 2.58
C PHE A 314 7.73 15.89 1.35
N PRO A 315 8.06 16.85 0.47
CA PRO A 315 7.20 17.21 -0.65
C PRO A 315 7.04 16.07 -1.66
N ALA A 316 5.96 16.14 -2.46
CA ALA A 316 5.81 15.31 -3.65
C ALA A 316 6.97 15.56 -4.62
N LEU A 317 7.38 14.51 -5.35
CA LEU A 317 8.52 14.57 -6.28
C LEU A 317 8.10 15.07 -7.67
#